data_d029f0994cdc464e60218e08ad618ba1
#
_entry.id   d029f0994cdc464e60218e08ad618ba1
#
_cell.length_a   1.000
_cell.length_b   1.000
_cell.length_c   1.000
_cell.angle_alpha   90.00
_cell.angle_beta   90.00
_cell.angle_gamma   90.00
#
_symmetry.space_group_name_H-M   'P 1'
#
loop_
_entity.id
_entity.type
_entity.pdbx_description
1 polymer ?
#
loop_
_entity_poly.entity_id
_entity_poly.type
_entity_poly.pdbx_seq_one_letter_code
_entity_poly.pdbx_strand_id
1 'polypeptide(L)'
;MDDLERLLDELGLAKAHLAGNSLGGWVALELARRGRALTVCALSPAGAWASETDAQPVRATLKRAIHDTRRSRRILPLAAHSKHIRRFALRNSALHGERVSPTEFLSLTDDVIGCQISGDLLASDARQTPLDPTPCPITLAWSAEDRIFPLEAYRSRACELIPGADFIALDDVGHIPMLDDPRLVAQTILSSAARATDTLSG
;
A
#
# COMPACT_ATOMS: atom_id res chain seq x y z
N MET A 1 -15.62 1.34 0.86
CA MET A 1 -15.55 2.68 0.26
C MET A 1 -16.53 3.63 0.91
N ASP A 2 -17.80 3.28 0.95
CA ASP A 2 -18.85 4.14 1.47
C ASP A 2 -18.66 4.55 2.95
N ASP A 3 -18.02 3.70 3.76
CA ASP A 3 -17.65 4.04 5.13
C ASP A 3 -16.58 5.15 5.21
N LEU A 4 -15.63 5.18 4.26
CA LEU A 4 -14.62 6.22 4.20
C LEU A 4 -15.18 7.54 3.68
N GLU A 5 -16.10 7.50 2.71
CA GLU A 5 -16.80 8.70 2.27
C GLU A 5 -17.64 9.28 3.40
N ARG A 6 -18.37 8.43 4.12
CA ARG A 6 -19.13 8.86 5.31
C ARG A 6 -18.22 9.49 6.37
N LEU A 7 -17.04 8.91 6.64
CA LEU A 7 -16.07 9.50 7.55
C LEU A 7 -15.60 10.89 7.09
N LEU A 8 -15.32 11.07 5.80
CA LEU A 8 -14.99 12.40 5.26
C LEU A 8 -16.14 13.39 5.44
N ASP A 9 -17.37 12.94 5.21
CA ASP A 9 -18.57 13.78 5.41
C ASP A 9 -18.77 14.16 6.89
N GLU A 10 -18.59 13.21 7.80
CA GLU A 10 -18.66 13.45 9.27
C GLU A 10 -17.58 14.45 9.74
N LEU A 11 -16.41 14.45 9.07
CA LEU A 11 -15.34 15.41 9.32
C LEU A 11 -15.54 16.74 8.60
N GLY A 12 -16.61 16.90 7.81
CA GLY A 12 -16.86 18.10 7.02
C GLY A 12 -15.90 18.31 5.85
N LEU A 13 -15.23 17.23 5.38
CA LEU A 13 -14.24 17.28 4.32
C LEU A 13 -14.86 16.85 2.99
N ALA A 14 -15.13 17.79 2.10
CA ALA A 14 -15.57 17.47 0.73
C ALA A 14 -14.47 16.71 -0.04
N LYS A 15 -13.22 17.12 0.12
CA LYS A 15 -12.02 16.50 -0.46
C LYS A 15 -10.87 16.54 0.53
N ALA A 16 -9.92 15.61 0.38
CA ALA A 16 -8.69 15.55 1.17
C ALA A 16 -7.48 15.16 0.31
N HIS A 17 -6.27 15.46 0.79
CA HIS A 17 -5.08 14.80 0.28
C HIS A 17 -5.09 13.36 0.78
N LEU A 18 -4.99 12.40 -0.14
CA LEU A 18 -5.08 10.98 0.17
C LEU A 18 -3.73 10.31 -0.03
N ALA A 19 -3.29 9.54 0.95
CA ALA A 19 -2.11 8.69 0.82
C ALA A 19 -2.44 7.29 1.33
N GLY A 20 -1.90 6.28 0.67
CA GLY A 20 -2.13 4.90 1.07
C GLY A 20 -1.14 3.93 0.46
N ASN A 21 -0.82 2.87 1.22
CA ASN A 21 0.04 1.79 0.75
C ASN A 21 -0.80 0.56 0.38
N SER A 22 -0.40 -0.13 -0.66
CA SER A 22 -1.01 -1.39 -1.08
C SER A 22 -2.53 -1.26 -1.31
N LEU A 23 -3.36 -1.94 -0.53
CA LEU A 23 -4.82 -1.78 -0.54
C LEU A 23 -5.23 -0.34 -0.26
N GLY A 24 -4.58 0.35 0.69
CA GLY A 24 -4.83 1.76 0.98
C GLY A 24 -4.54 2.67 -0.23
N GLY A 25 -3.53 2.34 -1.03
CA GLY A 25 -3.24 3.02 -2.30
C GLY A 25 -4.37 2.86 -3.31
N TRP A 26 -4.90 1.65 -3.46
CA TRP A 26 -6.07 1.42 -4.31
C TRP A 26 -7.31 2.16 -3.79
N VAL A 27 -7.55 2.11 -2.49
CA VAL A 27 -8.65 2.86 -1.86
C VAL A 27 -8.54 4.36 -2.13
N ALA A 28 -7.35 4.94 -2.03
CA ALA A 28 -7.11 6.35 -2.34
C ALA A 28 -7.41 6.70 -3.81
N LEU A 29 -7.02 5.83 -4.75
CA LEU A 29 -7.34 5.98 -6.18
C LEU A 29 -8.84 5.91 -6.44
N GLU A 30 -9.54 5.00 -5.76
CA GLU A 30 -10.99 4.88 -5.93
C GLU A 30 -11.75 6.05 -5.32
N LEU A 31 -11.30 6.59 -4.18
CA LEU A 31 -11.85 7.83 -3.62
C LEU A 31 -11.60 9.03 -4.55
N ALA A 32 -10.45 9.07 -5.24
CA ALA A 32 -10.20 10.08 -6.26
C ALA A 32 -11.18 9.97 -7.43
N ARG A 33 -11.46 8.75 -7.91
CA ARG A 33 -12.49 8.48 -8.94
C ARG A 33 -13.85 9.04 -8.53
N ARG A 34 -14.19 8.96 -7.25
CA ARG A 34 -15.43 9.50 -6.67
C ARG A 34 -15.38 11.00 -6.38
N GLY A 35 -14.29 11.69 -6.77
CA GLY A 35 -14.13 13.14 -6.60
C GLY A 35 -13.79 13.58 -5.17
N ARG A 36 -13.33 12.66 -4.30
CA ARG A 36 -13.05 12.93 -2.88
C ARG A 36 -11.56 13.28 -2.60
N ALA A 37 -10.72 13.38 -3.64
CA ALA A 37 -9.31 13.69 -3.50
C ALA A 37 -8.96 15.10 -3.99
N LEU A 38 -8.05 15.77 -3.27
CA LEU A 38 -7.29 16.94 -3.73
C LEU A 38 -6.02 16.48 -4.48
N THR A 39 -5.32 15.51 -3.92
CA THR A 39 -4.19 14.77 -4.54
C THR A 39 -4.19 13.34 -4.04
N VAL A 40 -3.52 12.45 -4.75
CA VAL A 40 -3.28 11.07 -4.32
C VAL A 40 -1.80 10.76 -4.33
N CYS A 41 -1.30 10.17 -3.23
CA CYS A 41 -0.02 9.47 -3.16
C CYS A 41 -0.28 7.98 -2.93
N ALA A 42 -0.25 7.19 -4.01
CA ALA A 42 -0.47 5.75 -3.94
C ALA A 42 0.88 5.01 -3.87
N LEU A 43 1.18 4.40 -2.73
CA LEU A 43 2.42 3.67 -2.46
C LEU A 43 2.21 2.20 -2.82
N SER A 44 2.87 1.71 -3.87
CA SER A 44 2.76 0.34 -4.39
C SER A 44 1.29 -0.18 -4.35
N PRO A 45 0.34 0.51 -5.03
CA PRO A 45 -1.07 0.21 -4.89
C PRO A 45 -1.43 -1.19 -5.39
N ALA A 46 -2.31 -1.86 -4.66
CA ALA A 46 -2.88 -3.15 -5.07
C ALA A 46 -3.80 -2.98 -6.29
N GLY A 47 -4.09 -4.08 -7.01
CA GLY A 47 -5.10 -4.10 -8.06
C GLY A 47 -4.60 -3.85 -9.48
N ALA A 48 -3.31 -3.56 -9.67
CA ALA A 48 -2.72 -3.32 -11.01
C ALA A 48 -2.43 -4.62 -11.80
N TRP A 49 -3.05 -5.74 -11.45
CA TRP A 49 -2.93 -6.98 -12.22
C TRP A 49 -3.86 -6.99 -13.44
N ALA A 50 -3.37 -7.56 -14.54
CA ALA A 50 -4.11 -7.63 -15.79
C ALA A 50 -5.17 -8.77 -15.77
N SER A 51 -4.89 -9.85 -15.05
CA SER A 51 -5.72 -11.05 -15.01
C SER A 51 -5.81 -11.65 -13.61
N GLU A 52 -6.76 -12.57 -13.41
CA GLU A 52 -6.82 -13.39 -12.19
C GLU A 52 -5.55 -14.23 -11.99
N THR A 53 -4.97 -14.71 -13.09
CA THR A 53 -3.73 -15.49 -13.05
C THR A 53 -2.57 -14.67 -12.48
N ASP A 54 -2.50 -13.36 -12.76
CA ASP A 54 -1.47 -12.46 -12.23
C ASP A 54 -1.67 -12.17 -10.74
N ALA A 55 -2.93 -12.17 -10.27
CA ALA A 55 -3.25 -11.96 -8.86
C ALA A 55 -2.98 -13.18 -7.97
N GLN A 56 -3.00 -14.40 -8.53
CA GLN A 56 -2.87 -15.66 -7.77
C GLN A 56 -1.57 -15.77 -6.97
N PRO A 57 -0.36 -15.46 -7.51
CA PRO A 57 0.88 -15.54 -6.76
C PRO A 57 0.90 -14.60 -5.54
N VAL A 58 0.35 -13.39 -5.71
CA VAL A 58 0.23 -12.40 -4.64
C VAL A 58 -0.68 -12.93 -3.55
N ARG A 59 -1.88 -13.39 -3.91
CA ARG A 59 -2.85 -13.97 -2.96
C ARG A 59 -2.29 -15.17 -2.22
N ALA A 60 -1.56 -16.06 -2.93
CA ALA A 60 -0.91 -17.21 -2.32
C ALA A 60 0.16 -16.77 -1.30
N THR A 61 0.96 -15.76 -1.63
CA THR A 61 1.98 -15.19 -0.73
C THR A 61 1.35 -14.61 0.52
N LEU A 62 0.30 -13.80 0.38
CA LEU A 62 -0.42 -13.19 1.50
C LEU A 62 -1.12 -14.25 2.36
N LYS A 63 -1.83 -15.21 1.75
CA LYS A 63 -2.47 -16.33 2.48
C LYS A 63 -1.46 -17.13 3.30
N ARG A 64 -0.30 -17.41 2.73
CA ARG A 64 0.78 -18.12 3.43
C ARG A 64 1.32 -17.28 4.58
N ALA A 65 1.59 -16.00 4.38
CA ALA A 65 2.08 -15.11 5.44
C ALA A 65 1.09 -15.03 6.62
N ILE A 66 -0.21 -14.88 6.34
CA ILE A 66 -1.26 -14.86 7.38
C ILE A 66 -1.31 -16.22 8.12
N HIS A 67 -1.28 -17.32 7.39
CA HIS A 67 -1.30 -18.66 7.98
C HIS A 67 -0.11 -18.90 8.90
N ASP A 68 1.10 -18.58 8.42
CA ASP A 68 2.35 -18.77 9.16
C ASP A 68 2.38 -17.88 10.42
N THR A 69 1.91 -16.64 10.33
CA THR A 69 1.79 -15.71 11.47
C THR A 69 0.84 -16.27 12.53
N ARG A 70 -0.36 -16.72 12.12
CA ARG A 70 -1.34 -17.33 13.03
C ARG A 70 -0.81 -18.58 13.71
N ARG A 71 -0.12 -19.45 12.98
CA ARG A 71 0.48 -20.69 13.49
C ARG A 71 1.60 -20.41 14.47
N SER A 72 2.39 -19.36 14.22
CA SER A 72 3.55 -18.98 15.05
C SER A 72 3.18 -18.13 16.27
N ARG A 73 1.91 -17.73 16.45
CA ARG A 73 1.45 -16.77 17.44
C ARG A 73 2.04 -16.99 18.85
N ARG A 74 2.12 -18.25 19.29
CA ARG A 74 2.57 -18.58 20.66
C ARG A 74 4.07 -18.35 20.86
N ILE A 75 4.89 -18.43 19.81
CA ILE A 75 6.35 -18.29 19.88
C ILE A 75 6.82 -16.90 19.46
N LEU A 76 5.97 -16.12 18.76
CA LEU A 76 6.32 -14.79 18.27
C LEU A 76 6.82 -13.84 19.36
N PRO A 77 6.25 -13.77 20.59
CA PRO A 77 6.76 -12.86 21.62
C PRO A 77 8.23 -13.12 21.98
N LEU A 78 8.63 -14.39 22.03
CA LEU A 78 10.02 -14.76 22.29
C LEU A 78 10.90 -14.56 21.04
N ALA A 79 10.39 -14.94 19.88
CA ALA A 79 11.08 -14.85 18.60
C ALA A 79 11.31 -13.40 18.14
N ALA A 80 10.44 -12.47 18.53
CA ALA A 80 10.52 -11.04 18.19
C ALA A 80 11.83 -10.36 18.63
N HIS A 81 12.49 -10.86 19.66
CA HIS A 81 13.77 -10.31 20.10
C HIS A 81 14.93 -10.60 19.17
N SER A 82 14.82 -11.61 18.29
CA SER A 82 15.84 -11.95 17.30
C SER A 82 15.69 -11.10 16.03
N LYS A 83 16.70 -10.26 15.72
CA LYS A 83 16.74 -9.48 14.48
C LYS A 83 16.68 -10.35 13.20
N HIS A 84 17.26 -11.54 13.25
CA HIS A 84 17.26 -12.47 12.12
C HIS A 84 15.84 -13.04 11.86
N ILE A 85 15.09 -13.31 12.93
CA ILE A 85 13.71 -13.77 12.81
C ILE A 85 12.83 -12.65 12.27
N ARG A 86 12.96 -11.43 12.76
CA ARG A 86 12.19 -10.28 12.22
C ARG A 86 12.49 -10.05 10.74
N ARG A 87 13.78 -10.05 10.34
CA ARG A 87 14.18 -9.94 8.93
C ARG A 87 13.54 -11.05 8.07
N PHE A 88 13.58 -12.30 8.54
CA PHE A 88 13.00 -13.43 7.81
C PHE A 88 11.47 -13.33 7.74
N ALA A 89 10.81 -13.01 8.85
CA ALA A 89 9.35 -12.92 8.91
C ALA A 89 8.81 -11.77 8.04
N LEU A 90 9.49 -10.61 8.02
CA LEU A 90 9.10 -9.43 7.26
C LEU A 90 9.68 -9.38 5.83
N ARG A 91 10.40 -10.40 5.37
CA ARG A 91 11.14 -10.41 4.10
C ARG A 91 10.33 -10.03 2.85
N ASN A 92 9.02 -10.22 2.87
CA ASN A 92 8.14 -9.83 1.76
C ASN A 92 7.57 -8.41 1.95
N SER A 93 7.53 -7.92 3.19
CA SER A 93 6.91 -6.63 3.53
C SER A 93 7.93 -5.51 3.66
N ALA A 94 9.11 -5.81 4.19
CA ALA A 94 10.20 -4.85 4.41
C ALA A 94 11.54 -5.39 3.89
N LEU A 95 12.39 -4.52 3.39
CA LEU A 95 13.75 -4.84 2.98
C LEU A 95 14.65 -5.02 4.20
N HIS A 96 14.47 -4.16 5.21
CA HIS A 96 15.28 -4.06 6.41
C HIS A 96 14.49 -4.47 7.68
N GLY A 97 13.74 -5.58 7.62
CA GLY A 97 12.89 -6.04 8.71
C GLY A 97 13.60 -6.22 10.07
N GLU A 98 14.95 -6.35 10.07
CA GLU A 98 15.76 -6.37 11.29
C GLU A 98 15.78 -5.02 12.04
N ARG A 99 15.48 -3.91 11.36
CA ARG A 99 15.41 -2.55 11.95
C ARG A 99 14.09 -2.32 12.71
N VAL A 100 13.04 -3.05 12.37
CA VAL A 100 11.76 -3.00 13.07
C VAL A 100 11.93 -3.44 14.52
N SER A 101 11.43 -2.67 15.48
CA SER A 101 11.55 -3.02 16.90
C SER A 101 10.75 -4.28 17.26
N PRO A 102 11.10 -5.00 18.33
CA PRO A 102 10.32 -6.16 18.78
C PRO A 102 8.85 -5.81 19.06
N THR A 103 8.58 -4.65 19.66
CA THR A 103 7.23 -4.20 19.99
C THR A 103 6.42 -3.92 18.73
N GLU A 104 7.00 -3.21 17.78
CA GLU A 104 6.36 -2.91 16.49
C GLU A 104 6.10 -4.19 15.68
N PHE A 105 7.08 -5.11 15.65
CA PHE A 105 6.91 -6.41 15.00
C PHE A 105 5.72 -7.19 15.60
N LEU A 106 5.55 -7.19 16.93
CA LEU A 106 4.42 -7.84 17.59
C LEU A 106 3.09 -7.14 17.26
N SER A 107 3.06 -5.81 17.25
CA SER A 107 1.88 -5.05 16.83
C SER A 107 1.46 -5.41 15.38
N LEU A 108 2.40 -5.42 14.44
CA LEU A 108 2.13 -5.83 13.06
C LEU A 108 1.59 -7.27 12.96
N THR A 109 2.11 -8.19 13.79
CA THR A 109 1.62 -9.57 13.80
C THR A 109 0.22 -9.69 14.38
N ASP A 110 -0.09 -8.92 15.42
CA ASP A 110 -1.44 -8.87 16.02
C ASP A 110 -2.45 -8.27 15.04
N ASP A 111 -2.10 -7.24 14.28
CA ASP A 111 -2.93 -6.66 13.22
C ASP A 111 -3.24 -7.69 12.12
N VAL A 112 -2.22 -8.46 11.67
CA VAL A 112 -2.42 -9.54 10.68
C VAL A 112 -3.35 -10.63 11.23
N ILE A 113 -3.21 -11.01 12.49
CA ILE A 113 -4.05 -12.02 13.13
C ILE A 113 -5.48 -11.53 13.30
N GLY A 114 -5.64 -10.26 13.71
CA GLY A 114 -6.93 -9.61 14.00
C GLY A 114 -7.70 -9.17 12.75
N CYS A 115 -7.08 -9.15 11.56
CA CYS A 115 -7.72 -8.71 10.34
C CYS A 115 -8.86 -9.66 9.93
N GLN A 116 -10.10 -9.23 10.19
CA GLN A 116 -11.32 -10.03 9.92
C GLN A 116 -11.65 -10.12 8.42
N ILE A 117 -11.36 -9.04 7.67
CA ILE A 117 -11.70 -8.94 6.23
C ILE A 117 -10.67 -9.62 5.32
N SER A 118 -9.58 -10.16 5.88
CA SER A 118 -8.49 -10.75 5.09
C SER A 118 -8.96 -11.88 4.17
N GLY A 119 -9.93 -12.69 4.61
CA GLY A 119 -10.51 -13.78 3.83
C GLY A 119 -11.25 -13.28 2.59
N ASP A 120 -12.17 -12.35 2.79
CA ASP A 120 -13.00 -11.78 1.72
C ASP A 120 -12.15 -11.00 0.72
N LEU A 121 -11.19 -10.21 1.21
CA LEU A 121 -10.27 -9.46 0.38
C LEU A 121 -9.43 -10.38 -0.53
N LEU A 122 -8.90 -11.48 0.01
CA LEU A 122 -8.11 -12.46 -0.74
C LEU A 122 -8.96 -13.37 -1.64
N ALA A 123 -10.27 -13.41 -1.46
CA ALA A 123 -11.21 -14.10 -2.33
C ALA A 123 -11.77 -13.19 -3.44
N SER A 124 -11.62 -11.88 -3.31
CA SER A 124 -12.12 -10.90 -4.29
C SER A 124 -11.33 -10.97 -5.59
N ASP A 125 -12.02 -10.92 -6.72
CA ASP A 125 -11.44 -10.77 -8.07
C ASP A 125 -11.29 -9.31 -8.50
N ALA A 126 -11.52 -8.38 -7.59
CA ALA A 126 -11.49 -6.95 -7.84
C ALA A 126 -10.12 -6.50 -8.38
N ARG A 127 -10.16 -5.58 -9.35
CA ARG A 127 -9.01 -5.00 -10.05
C ARG A 127 -9.18 -3.50 -10.16
N GLN A 128 -8.07 -2.79 -10.28
CA GLN A 128 -8.12 -1.38 -10.65
C GLN A 128 -8.70 -1.24 -12.07
N THR A 129 -9.58 -0.28 -12.23
CA THR A 129 -10.09 0.14 -13.54
C THR A 129 -9.33 1.38 -14.01
N PRO A 130 -9.23 1.63 -15.34
CA PRO A 130 -8.56 2.84 -15.85
C PRO A 130 -9.08 4.12 -15.20
N LEU A 131 -8.18 5.02 -14.88
CA LEU A 131 -8.47 6.34 -14.31
C LEU A 131 -7.89 7.41 -15.26
N ASP A 132 -8.61 7.61 -16.36
CA ASP A 132 -8.27 8.55 -17.40
C ASP A 132 -9.57 9.27 -17.89
N PRO A 133 -9.60 10.62 -17.82
CA PRO A 133 -8.57 11.50 -17.27
C PRO A 133 -8.46 11.38 -15.74
N THR A 134 -7.28 11.72 -15.19
CA THR A 134 -7.09 11.78 -13.75
C THR A 134 -7.87 12.94 -13.13
N PRO A 135 -8.67 12.70 -12.08
CA PRO A 135 -9.53 13.73 -11.49
C PRO A 135 -8.77 14.74 -10.60
N CYS A 136 -7.53 14.46 -10.29
CA CYS A 136 -6.62 15.28 -9.47
C CYS A 136 -5.17 14.86 -9.73
N PRO A 137 -4.16 15.60 -9.27
CA PRO A 137 -2.77 15.15 -9.32
C PRO A 137 -2.57 13.81 -8.59
N ILE A 138 -1.98 12.83 -9.26
CA ILE A 138 -1.73 11.49 -8.72
C ILE A 138 -0.23 11.20 -8.80
N THR A 139 0.33 10.73 -7.70
CA THR A 139 1.68 10.17 -7.61
C THR A 139 1.57 8.67 -7.37
N LEU A 140 2.12 7.86 -8.28
CA LEU A 140 2.35 6.43 -8.10
C LEU A 140 3.78 6.26 -7.59
N ALA A 141 3.94 6.08 -6.28
CA ALA A 141 5.23 5.88 -5.64
C ALA A 141 5.45 4.38 -5.41
N TRP A 142 6.38 3.77 -6.13
CA TRP A 142 6.58 2.32 -6.10
C TRP A 142 7.88 1.94 -5.45
N SER A 143 7.84 1.02 -4.48
CA SER A 143 9.04 0.51 -3.81
C SER A 143 9.88 -0.33 -4.79
N ALA A 144 11.16 0.01 -4.92
CA ALA A 144 12.05 -0.67 -5.87
C ALA A 144 12.28 -2.14 -5.51
N GLU A 145 12.32 -2.45 -4.19
CA GLU A 145 12.54 -3.80 -3.68
C GLU A 145 11.24 -4.50 -3.24
N ASP A 146 10.12 -4.12 -3.86
CA ASP A 146 8.81 -4.72 -3.58
C ASP A 146 8.77 -6.19 -4.01
N ARG A 147 8.55 -7.08 -3.05
CA ARG A 147 8.47 -8.54 -3.28
C ARG A 147 7.02 -9.06 -3.34
N ILE A 148 6.05 -8.20 -3.03
CA ILE A 148 4.62 -8.51 -3.18
C ILE A 148 4.14 -8.06 -4.55
N PHE A 149 4.46 -6.82 -4.95
CA PHE A 149 4.20 -6.26 -6.27
C PHE A 149 5.52 -5.83 -6.93
N PRO A 150 6.32 -6.76 -7.47
CA PRO A 150 7.62 -6.42 -8.08
C PRO A 150 7.47 -5.30 -9.11
N LEU A 151 8.29 -4.25 -8.95
CA LEU A 151 8.25 -3.04 -9.79
C LEU A 151 8.23 -3.35 -11.28
N GLU A 152 9.12 -4.23 -11.72
CA GLU A 152 9.27 -4.60 -13.14
C GLU A 152 8.00 -5.27 -13.72
N ALA A 153 7.24 -5.99 -12.87
CA ALA A 153 6.04 -6.68 -13.30
C ALA A 153 4.81 -5.77 -13.37
N TYR A 154 4.75 -4.74 -12.50
CA TYR A 154 3.53 -3.96 -12.32
C TYR A 154 3.60 -2.52 -12.84
N ARG A 155 4.81 -1.96 -13.05
CA ARG A 155 5.02 -0.56 -13.47
C ARG A 155 4.28 -0.22 -14.76
N SER A 156 4.49 -1.00 -15.82
CA SER A 156 3.87 -0.73 -17.11
C SER A 156 2.36 -0.66 -16.99
N ARG A 157 1.79 -1.68 -16.33
CA ARG A 157 0.34 -1.76 -16.15
C ARG A 157 -0.23 -0.65 -15.28
N ALA A 158 0.45 -0.27 -14.21
CA ALA A 158 0.02 0.85 -13.36
C ALA A 158 0.00 2.17 -14.14
N CYS A 159 1.03 2.43 -14.95
CA CYS A 159 1.07 3.62 -15.82
C CYS A 159 0.01 3.58 -16.94
N GLU A 160 -0.31 2.41 -17.49
CA GLU A 160 -1.40 2.25 -18.46
C GLU A 160 -2.78 2.54 -17.85
N LEU A 161 -2.98 2.11 -16.60
CA LEU A 161 -4.25 2.33 -15.89
C LEU A 161 -4.44 3.79 -15.49
N ILE A 162 -3.36 4.53 -15.25
CA ILE A 162 -3.39 5.92 -14.78
C ILE A 162 -2.33 6.72 -15.56
N PRO A 163 -2.55 6.99 -16.86
CA PRO A 163 -1.53 7.59 -17.73
C PRO A 163 -1.15 9.03 -17.35
N GLY A 164 -2.03 9.72 -16.62
CA GLY A 164 -1.76 11.07 -16.10
C GLY A 164 -1.05 11.11 -14.74
N ALA A 165 -0.67 9.96 -14.17
CA ALA A 165 0.04 9.93 -12.90
C ALA A 165 1.54 10.14 -13.08
N ASP A 166 2.17 10.83 -12.10
CA ASP A 166 3.62 10.81 -11.99
C ASP A 166 4.09 9.55 -11.31
N PHE A 167 4.99 8.86 -11.96
CA PHE A 167 5.56 7.64 -11.44
C PHE A 167 6.95 7.91 -10.83
N ILE A 168 7.14 7.50 -9.57
CA ILE A 168 8.43 7.57 -8.88
C ILE A 168 8.78 6.20 -8.28
N ALA A 169 10.03 5.78 -8.43
CA ALA A 169 10.56 4.64 -7.70
C ALA A 169 11.12 5.10 -6.35
N LEU A 170 10.87 4.31 -5.31
CA LEU A 170 11.42 4.51 -3.97
C LEU A 170 12.51 3.48 -3.75
N ASP A 171 13.77 3.94 -3.73
CA ASP A 171 14.93 3.07 -3.59
C ASP A 171 15.12 2.58 -2.16
N ASP A 172 15.74 1.41 -2.00
CA ASP A 172 16.15 0.80 -0.70
C ASP A 172 14.97 0.54 0.27
N VAL A 173 13.76 0.32 -0.26
CA VAL A 173 12.57 0.01 0.53
C VAL A 173 11.76 -1.13 -0.08
N GLY A 174 11.12 -1.93 0.80
CA GLY A 174 10.22 -3.02 0.44
C GLY A 174 8.75 -2.58 0.31
N HIS A 175 7.84 -3.56 0.24
CA HIS A 175 6.41 -3.33 -0.03
C HIS A 175 5.74 -2.36 0.96
N ILE A 176 6.14 -2.37 2.23
CA ILE A 176 5.68 -1.43 3.26
C ILE A 176 6.81 -0.45 3.54
N PRO A 177 7.03 0.58 2.69
CA PRO A 177 8.23 1.40 2.71
C PRO A 177 8.39 2.19 4.02
N MET A 178 7.30 2.47 4.74
CA MET A 178 7.36 3.14 6.05
C MET A 178 8.05 2.31 7.14
N LEU A 179 8.21 0.99 6.97
CA LEU A 179 8.98 0.15 7.88
C LEU A 179 10.49 0.27 7.64
N ASP A 180 10.88 0.60 6.42
CA ASP A 180 12.28 0.73 6.01
C ASP A 180 12.78 2.17 6.14
N ASP A 181 12.07 3.13 5.56
CA ASP A 181 12.36 4.57 5.63
C ASP A 181 11.08 5.43 5.77
N PRO A 182 10.62 5.69 7.00
CA PRO A 182 9.44 6.54 7.25
C PRO A 182 9.65 8.01 6.82
N ARG A 183 10.90 8.50 6.76
CA ARG A 183 11.20 9.88 6.34
C ARG A 183 11.03 10.03 4.83
N LEU A 184 11.54 9.08 4.05
CA LEU A 184 11.34 9.03 2.61
C LEU A 184 9.84 9.04 2.28
N VAL A 185 9.07 8.18 2.96
CA VAL A 185 7.61 8.10 2.75
C VAL A 185 6.91 9.42 3.10
N ALA A 186 7.24 10.02 4.25
CA ALA A 186 6.65 11.30 4.65
C ALA A 186 6.97 12.41 3.63
N GLN A 187 8.21 12.51 3.15
CA GLN A 187 8.61 13.48 2.13
C GLN A 187 7.86 13.25 0.82
N THR A 188 7.72 12.00 0.39
CA THR A 188 6.98 11.63 -0.82
C THR A 188 5.50 12.05 -0.73
N ILE A 189 4.85 11.79 0.40
CA ILE A 189 3.45 12.19 0.64
C ILE A 189 3.31 13.72 0.63
N LEU A 190 4.20 14.43 1.32
CA LEU A 190 4.16 15.90 1.38
C LEU A 190 4.41 16.53 0.01
N SER A 191 5.37 16.00 -0.76
CA SER A 191 5.63 16.45 -2.12
C SER A 191 4.44 16.21 -3.05
N SER A 192 3.78 15.06 -2.91
CA SER A 192 2.55 14.76 -3.66
C SER A 192 1.41 15.72 -3.29
N ALA A 193 1.24 16.02 -2.01
CA ALA A 193 0.20 16.95 -1.52
C ALA A 193 0.42 18.39 -2.02
N ALA A 194 1.67 18.84 -2.10
CA ALA A 194 2.01 20.20 -2.57
C ALA A 194 1.58 20.47 -4.04
N ARG A 195 1.40 19.42 -4.85
CA ARG A 195 0.99 19.56 -6.27
C ARG A 195 -0.43 20.09 -6.46
N ALA A 196 -1.28 20.06 -5.43
CA ALA A 196 -2.61 20.69 -5.51
C ALA A 196 -2.54 22.21 -5.75
N THR A 197 -1.47 22.85 -5.28
CA THR A 197 -1.30 24.31 -5.41
C THR A 197 -0.89 24.73 -6.81
N ASP A 198 -0.18 23.88 -7.54
CA ASP A 198 0.30 24.17 -8.89
C ASP A 198 -0.83 24.15 -9.93
N THR A 199 -1.88 23.37 -9.69
CA THR A 199 -3.06 23.27 -10.57
C THR A 199 -4.06 24.44 -10.40
N LEU A 200 -3.95 25.21 -9.31
CA LEU A 200 -4.82 26.38 -9.06
C LEU A 200 -4.20 27.69 -9.58
N SER A 201 -2.94 27.66 -10.03
CA SER A 201 -2.17 28.84 -10.44
C SER A 201 -1.97 28.94 -11.96
N GLY A 202 -2.49 28.01 -12.74
CA GLY A 202 -2.47 27.98 -14.22
C GLY A 202 -3.87 28.10 -14.79
#